data_0face795df183a83cddf90585d89ef78
#
_entry.id   0face795df183a83cddf90585d89ef78
#
_cell.length_a   1.000
_cell.length_b   1.000
_cell.length_c   1.000
_cell.angle_alpha   90.00
_cell.angle_beta   90.00
_cell.angle_gamma   90.00
#
_symmetry.space_group_name_H-M   'P 1'
#
loop_
_entity.id
_entity.type
_entity.pdbx_description
1 polymer ?
#
loop_
_entity_poly.entity_id
_entity_poly.type
_entity_poly.pdbx_seq_one_letter_code
_entity_poly.pdbx_strand_id
1 'polypeptide(L)'
;MQNLAYKEFIENESFYREKLLHLTNRSNRYRFDKCLDTLSIIMAKDASHDFFNINDLNVLMDICLREIYTEKVTEVRVQILRMIETIMDHDMYRTYPYKLEDIREVIHELILYEDEATGGYSQKEHEYIAILNLKF
;
A
#
# COMPACT_ATOMS: atom_id res chain seq x y z
N MET A 1 26.05 -6.42 2.79
CA MET A 1 26.29 -5.23 3.62
C MET A 1 25.01 -4.41 3.71
N GLN A 2 24.58 -4.08 4.90
CA GLN A 2 23.41 -3.22 5.07
C GLN A 2 23.69 -1.81 4.60
N ASN A 3 22.69 -1.19 3.94
CA ASN A 3 22.74 0.21 3.59
C ASN A 3 22.76 1.04 4.89
N LEU A 4 23.70 1.97 5.01
CA LEU A 4 23.84 2.82 6.19
C LEU A 4 22.56 3.64 6.45
N ALA A 5 21.93 4.16 5.40
CA ALA A 5 20.67 4.90 5.52
C ALA A 5 19.55 4.05 6.09
N TYR A 6 19.47 2.78 5.67
CA TYR A 6 18.48 1.83 6.21
C TYR A 6 18.74 1.54 7.68
N LYS A 7 20.01 1.38 8.06
CA LYS A 7 20.39 1.15 9.45
C LYS A 7 20.01 2.33 10.33
N GLU A 8 20.30 3.57 9.91
CA GLU A 8 19.89 4.77 10.62
C GLU A 8 18.38 4.87 10.73
N PHE A 9 17.67 4.51 9.67
CA PHE A 9 16.21 4.51 9.64
C PHE A 9 15.65 3.59 10.74
N ILE A 10 16.16 2.38 10.86
CA ILE A 10 15.72 1.42 11.88
C ILE A 10 16.03 1.91 13.28
N GLU A 11 17.19 2.50 13.51
CA GLU A 11 17.58 3.04 14.81
C GLU A 11 16.69 4.19 15.27
N ASN A 12 16.12 4.94 14.33
CA ASN A 12 15.23 6.07 14.59
C ASN A 12 13.82 5.80 14.06
N GLU A 13 13.39 4.55 14.13
CA GLU A 13 12.16 4.09 13.45
C GLU A 13 10.91 4.88 13.77
N SER A 14 10.71 5.28 15.03
CA SER A 14 9.52 6.00 15.43
C SER A 14 9.39 7.35 14.72
N PHE A 15 10.48 8.08 14.65
CA PHE A 15 10.54 9.39 13.99
C PHE A 15 10.31 9.24 12.47
N TYR A 16 11.05 8.33 11.84
CA TYR A 16 10.96 8.14 10.39
C TYR A 16 9.63 7.55 9.97
N ARG A 17 9.08 6.63 10.74
CA ARG A 17 7.78 6.04 10.48
C ARG A 17 6.69 7.10 10.44
N GLU A 18 6.61 7.94 11.47
CA GLU A 18 5.64 9.02 11.53
C GLU A 18 5.82 10.00 10.38
N LYS A 19 7.05 10.36 10.06
CA LYS A 19 7.36 11.27 8.97
C LYS A 19 6.96 10.69 7.61
N LEU A 20 7.24 9.41 7.36
CA LEU A 20 6.87 8.75 6.12
C LEU A 20 5.35 8.67 5.96
N LEU A 21 4.65 8.31 7.01
CA LEU A 21 3.19 8.24 6.98
C LEU A 21 2.58 9.63 6.74
N HIS A 22 3.13 10.64 7.38
CA HIS A 22 2.70 12.02 7.19
C HIS A 22 2.92 12.48 5.75
N LEU A 23 4.10 12.23 5.20
CA LEU A 23 4.43 12.58 3.82
C LEU A 23 3.53 11.82 2.83
N THR A 24 3.30 10.53 3.07
CA THR A 24 2.43 9.72 2.24
C THR A 24 1.00 10.25 2.23
N ASN A 25 0.50 10.64 3.40
CA ASN A 25 -0.85 11.16 3.54
C ASN A 25 -1.04 12.54 2.92
N ARG A 26 -0.01 13.40 2.95
CA ARG A 26 -0.10 14.80 2.53
C ARG A 26 0.68 15.15 1.28
N SER A 27 1.41 14.20 0.70
CA SER A 27 2.23 14.47 -0.47
C SER A 27 1.38 14.70 -1.72
N ASN A 28 1.92 15.50 -2.64
CA ASN A 28 1.38 15.58 -3.98
C ASN A 28 1.71 14.28 -4.74
N ARG A 29 1.18 14.13 -5.96
CA ARG A 29 1.39 12.93 -6.78
C ARG A 29 2.85 12.55 -6.97
N TYR A 30 3.71 13.54 -7.14
CA TYR A 30 5.11 13.30 -7.41
C TYR A 30 5.81 12.60 -6.24
N ARG A 31 5.43 12.93 -5.02
CA ARG A 31 6.04 12.35 -3.82
C ARG A 31 5.34 11.09 -3.33
N PHE A 32 4.09 10.94 -3.68
CA PHE A 32 3.26 9.83 -3.21
C PHE A 32 3.80 8.48 -3.69
N ASP A 33 4.13 8.35 -4.97
CA ASP A 33 4.68 7.11 -5.52
C ASP A 33 6.01 6.74 -4.88
N LYS A 34 6.85 7.73 -4.61
CA LYS A 34 8.15 7.51 -3.94
C LYS A 34 7.97 7.09 -2.48
N CYS A 35 7.00 7.65 -1.79
CA CYS A 35 6.68 7.24 -0.42
C CYS A 35 6.18 5.80 -0.38
N LEU A 36 5.29 5.42 -1.30
CA LEU A 36 4.81 4.05 -1.41
C LEU A 36 5.93 3.07 -1.69
N ASP A 37 6.83 3.43 -2.60
CA ASP A 37 7.97 2.60 -2.95
C ASP A 37 8.89 2.39 -1.75
N THR A 38 9.19 3.47 -1.03
CA THR A 38 10.01 3.41 0.18
C THR A 38 9.37 2.52 1.24
N LEU A 39 8.08 2.70 1.49
CA LEU A 39 7.35 1.89 2.46
C LEU A 39 7.34 0.41 2.06
N SER A 40 7.18 0.12 0.78
CA SER A 40 7.22 -1.26 0.27
C SER A 40 8.58 -1.92 0.52
N ILE A 41 9.66 -1.18 0.30
CA ILE A 41 11.02 -1.67 0.55
C ILE A 41 11.22 -1.96 2.03
N ILE A 42 10.78 -1.05 2.91
CA ILE A 42 10.91 -1.22 4.36
C ILE A 42 10.12 -2.44 4.82
N MET A 43 8.89 -2.60 4.36
CA MET A 43 8.06 -3.74 4.75
C MET A 43 8.64 -5.06 4.26
N ALA A 44 9.26 -5.08 3.08
CA ALA A 44 9.92 -6.27 2.54
C ALA A 44 11.15 -6.66 3.35
N LYS A 45 11.84 -5.69 3.96
CA LYS A 45 13.04 -5.92 4.76
C LYS A 45 12.77 -6.15 6.24
N ASP A 46 11.58 -5.84 6.71
CA ASP A 46 11.19 -6.00 8.10
C ASP A 46 10.75 -7.43 8.37
N ALA A 47 11.71 -8.35 8.47
CA ALA A 47 11.46 -9.77 8.62
C ALA A 47 10.69 -10.13 9.88
N SER A 48 10.81 -9.31 10.94
CA SER A 48 10.10 -9.53 12.21
C SER A 48 8.70 -8.91 12.22
N HIS A 49 8.37 -8.09 11.22
CA HIS A 49 7.14 -7.32 11.15
C HIS A 49 6.93 -6.40 12.37
N ASP A 50 8.02 -5.89 12.95
CA ASP A 50 7.98 -5.04 14.15
C ASP A 50 8.04 -3.55 13.85
N PHE A 51 8.42 -3.16 12.62
CA PHE A 51 8.61 -1.74 12.28
C PHE A 51 7.30 -0.96 12.35
N PHE A 52 6.23 -1.50 11.78
CA PHE A 52 4.91 -0.86 11.79
C PHE A 52 4.03 -1.50 12.85
N ASN A 53 3.32 -0.68 13.63
CA ASN A 53 2.25 -1.16 14.49
C ASN A 53 0.92 -1.21 13.72
N ILE A 54 -0.11 -1.77 14.34
CA ILE A 54 -1.42 -1.91 13.69
C ILE A 54 -2.03 -0.56 13.30
N ASN A 55 -1.82 0.47 14.10
CA ASN A 55 -2.35 1.81 13.79
C ASN A 55 -1.70 2.39 12.53
N ASP A 56 -0.40 2.16 12.36
CA ASP A 56 0.32 2.60 11.15
C ASP A 56 -0.22 1.90 9.91
N LEU A 57 -0.44 0.60 10.00
CA LEU A 57 -0.99 -0.19 8.90
C LEU A 57 -2.40 0.25 8.54
N ASN A 58 -3.22 0.56 9.55
CA ASN A 58 -4.58 1.05 9.33
C ASN A 58 -4.59 2.41 8.63
N VAL A 59 -3.72 3.32 9.03
CA VAL A 59 -3.57 4.64 8.36
C VAL A 59 -3.15 4.44 6.91
N LEU A 60 -2.18 3.58 6.67
CA LEU A 60 -1.69 3.31 5.31
C LEU A 60 -2.77 2.67 4.45
N MET A 61 -3.56 1.76 5.01
CA MET A 61 -4.70 1.18 4.30
C MET A 61 -5.73 2.23 3.93
N ASP A 62 -6.07 3.14 4.85
CA ASP A 62 -7.00 4.23 4.56
C ASP A 62 -6.51 5.11 3.41
N ILE A 63 -5.23 5.41 3.38
CA ILE A 63 -4.62 6.19 2.30
C ILE A 63 -4.77 5.44 0.96
N CYS A 64 -4.43 4.16 0.94
CA CYS A 64 -4.52 3.34 -0.27
C CYS A 64 -5.95 3.25 -0.80
N LEU A 65 -6.91 3.00 0.07
CA LEU A 65 -8.32 2.89 -0.33
C LEU A 65 -8.87 4.21 -0.86
N ARG A 66 -8.43 5.34 -0.32
CA ARG A 66 -8.82 6.64 -0.80
C ARG A 66 -8.21 6.95 -2.17
N GLU A 67 -6.92 6.69 -2.32
CA GLU A 67 -6.18 7.10 -3.51
C GLU A 67 -6.46 6.22 -4.73
N ILE A 68 -6.83 4.96 -4.55
CA ILE A 68 -7.08 4.07 -5.67
C ILE A 68 -8.22 4.55 -6.56
N TYR A 69 -9.21 5.26 -6.00
CA TYR A 69 -10.33 5.79 -6.76
C TYR A 69 -9.97 6.99 -7.63
N THR A 70 -9.00 7.78 -7.20
CA THR A 70 -8.67 9.05 -7.86
C THR A 70 -7.38 8.97 -8.66
N GLU A 71 -6.54 7.96 -8.43
CA GLU A 71 -5.26 7.85 -9.11
C GLU A 71 -5.44 7.41 -10.55
N LYS A 72 -4.84 8.17 -11.48
CA LYS A 72 -4.96 7.92 -12.93
C LYS A 72 -3.68 7.35 -13.54
N VAL A 73 -2.54 7.50 -12.87
CA VAL A 73 -1.26 6.98 -13.36
C VAL A 73 -1.16 5.49 -13.09
N THR A 74 -1.04 4.71 -14.14
CA THR A 74 -1.04 3.24 -14.07
C THR A 74 0.00 2.69 -13.10
N GLU A 75 1.23 3.18 -13.18
CA GLU A 75 2.32 2.71 -12.32
C GLU A 75 2.03 2.98 -10.85
N VAL A 76 1.42 4.11 -10.54
CA VAL A 76 1.05 4.46 -9.16
C VAL A 76 -0.11 3.58 -8.69
N ARG A 77 -1.08 3.32 -9.56
CA ARG A 77 -2.18 2.40 -9.25
C ARG A 77 -1.65 1.00 -8.90
N VAL A 78 -0.70 0.51 -9.67
CA VAL A 78 -0.05 -0.78 -9.38
C VAL A 78 0.64 -0.76 -8.01
N GLN A 79 1.33 0.33 -7.69
CA GLN A 79 1.97 0.48 -6.37
C GLN A 79 0.95 0.47 -5.24
N ILE A 80 -0.19 1.14 -5.42
CA ILE A 80 -1.26 1.14 -4.42
C ILE A 80 -1.82 -0.26 -4.22
N LEU A 81 -2.13 -0.97 -5.29
CA LEU A 81 -2.65 -2.33 -5.21
C LEU A 81 -1.65 -3.29 -4.55
N ARG A 82 -0.39 -3.17 -4.91
CA ARG A 82 0.69 -3.94 -4.27
C ARG A 82 0.79 -3.64 -2.78
N MET A 83 0.66 -2.37 -2.39
CA MET A 83 0.71 -1.98 -0.99
C MET A 83 -0.46 -2.59 -0.20
N ILE A 84 -1.67 -2.57 -0.77
CA ILE A 84 -2.83 -3.20 -0.14
C ILE A 84 -2.55 -4.68 0.11
N GLU A 85 -2.02 -5.39 -0.88
CA GLU A 85 -1.65 -6.79 -0.72
C GLU A 85 -0.61 -6.98 0.38
N THR A 86 0.43 -6.16 0.37
CA THR A 86 1.52 -6.24 1.36
C THR A 86 0.98 -6.05 2.78
N ILE A 87 0.10 -5.06 2.97
CA ILE A 87 -0.53 -4.83 4.28
C ILE A 87 -1.37 -6.03 4.71
N MET A 88 -2.18 -6.57 3.81
CA MET A 88 -3.06 -7.71 4.11
C MET A 88 -2.26 -8.97 4.49
N ASP A 89 -1.04 -9.11 4.00
CA ASP A 89 -0.17 -10.24 4.32
C ASP A 89 0.67 -10.01 5.58
N HIS A 90 0.63 -8.82 6.16
CA HIS A 90 1.35 -8.52 7.39
C HIS A 90 0.70 -9.22 8.59
N ASP A 91 1.52 -9.79 9.48
CA ASP A 91 1.03 -10.57 10.62
C ASP A 91 0.07 -9.79 11.52
N MET A 92 0.39 -8.53 11.81
CA MET A 92 -0.47 -7.69 12.64
C MET A 92 -1.83 -7.46 12.00
N TYR A 93 -1.87 -7.26 10.68
CA TYR A 93 -3.11 -7.08 9.95
C TYR A 93 -3.94 -8.37 9.95
N ARG A 94 -3.30 -9.52 9.77
CA ARG A 94 -3.99 -10.81 9.80
C ARG A 94 -4.62 -11.09 11.17
N THR A 95 -3.94 -10.66 12.23
CA THR A 95 -4.44 -10.83 13.60
C THR A 95 -5.60 -9.87 13.89
N TYR A 96 -5.49 -8.64 13.41
CA TYR A 96 -6.48 -7.58 13.65
C TYR A 96 -6.90 -6.95 12.32
N PRO A 97 -7.72 -7.64 11.50
CA PRO A 97 -8.13 -7.12 10.21
C PRO A 97 -8.88 -5.78 10.33
N TYR A 98 -8.65 -4.92 9.35
CA TYR A 98 -9.19 -3.58 9.34
C TYR A 98 -9.84 -3.31 7.98
N LYS A 99 -11.10 -2.89 8.00
CA LYS A 99 -11.86 -2.52 6.80
C LYS A 99 -11.92 -3.59 5.70
N LEU A 100 -12.00 -4.86 6.10
CA LEU A 100 -12.08 -5.97 5.13
C LEU A 100 -13.23 -5.81 4.15
N GLU A 101 -14.41 -5.40 4.63
CA GLU A 101 -15.57 -5.20 3.75
C GLU A 101 -15.36 -4.03 2.79
N ASP A 102 -14.73 -2.96 3.25
CA ASP A 102 -14.41 -1.82 2.40
C ASP A 102 -13.42 -2.21 1.30
N ILE A 103 -12.41 -3.00 1.65
CA ILE A 103 -11.43 -3.53 0.67
C ILE A 103 -12.15 -4.39 -0.35
N ARG A 104 -13.03 -5.28 0.11
CA ARG A 104 -13.81 -6.15 -0.76
C ARG A 104 -14.67 -5.34 -1.74
N GLU A 105 -15.34 -4.30 -1.25
CA GLU A 105 -16.14 -3.40 -2.08
C GLU A 105 -15.28 -2.70 -3.13
N VAL A 106 -14.12 -2.19 -2.73
CA VAL A 106 -13.18 -1.54 -3.66
C VAL A 106 -12.78 -2.51 -4.77
N ILE A 107 -12.40 -3.74 -4.42
CA ILE A 107 -11.99 -4.73 -5.40
C ILE A 107 -13.14 -5.07 -6.36
N HIS A 108 -14.36 -5.25 -5.85
CA HIS A 108 -15.54 -5.50 -6.68
C HIS A 108 -15.82 -4.34 -7.62
N GLU A 109 -15.72 -3.11 -7.14
CA GLU A 109 -15.92 -1.92 -7.97
C GLU A 109 -14.86 -1.81 -9.05
N LEU A 110 -13.60 -2.10 -8.73
CA LEU A 110 -12.53 -2.10 -9.73
C LEU A 110 -12.79 -3.12 -10.84
N ILE A 111 -13.32 -4.29 -10.49
CA ILE A 111 -13.67 -5.32 -11.47
C ILE A 111 -14.83 -4.86 -12.35
N LEU A 112 -15.88 -4.29 -11.74
CA LEU A 112 -17.09 -3.92 -12.45
C LEU A 112 -16.97 -2.68 -13.32
N TYR A 113 -16.17 -1.71 -12.90
CA TYR A 113 -16.10 -0.39 -13.51
C TYR A 113 -14.80 -0.15 -14.27
N GLU A 114 -14.21 -1.20 -14.82
CA GLU A 114 -13.06 -1.04 -15.72
C GLU A 114 -13.50 -0.26 -16.96
N ASP A 115 -12.86 0.89 -17.20
CA ASP A 115 -13.21 1.75 -18.33
C ASP A 115 -12.46 1.30 -19.58
N GLU A 116 -13.13 0.54 -20.43
CA GLU A 116 -12.57 0.08 -21.69
C GLU A 116 -12.30 1.21 -22.68
N ALA A 117 -13.00 2.34 -22.56
CA ALA A 117 -12.79 3.50 -23.43
C ALA A 117 -11.43 4.15 -23.20
N THR A 118 -10.84 3.99 -22.02
CA THR A 118 -9.49 4.48 -21.70
C THR A 118 -8.42 3.41 -21.87
N GLY A 119 -8.77 2.26 -22.47
CA GLY A 119 -7.85 1.14 -22.67
C GLY A 119 -7.87 0.08 -21.58
N GLY A 120 -8.73 0.25 -20.57
CA GLY A 120 -8.85 -0.70 -19.47
C GLY A 120 -7.65 -0.68 -18.53
N TYR A 121 -7.55 -1.72 -17.72
CA TYR A 121 -6.45 -1.89 -16.77
C TYR A 121 -5.24 -2.53 -17.45
N SER A 122 -4.04 -2.20 -16.99
CA SER A 122 -2.82 -2.87 -17.40
C SER A 122 -2.82 -4.33 -16.95
N GLN A 123 -1.94 -5.13 -17.54
CA GLN A 123 -1.76 -6.52 -17.16
C GLN A 123 -1.44 -6.66 -15.67
N LYS A 124 -0.58 -5.80 -15.14
CA LYS A 124 -0.22 -5.83 -13.71
C LYS A 124 -1.39 -5.44 -12.81
N GLU A 125 -2.21 -4.48 -13.22
CA GLU A 125 -3.41 -4.13 -12.47
C GLU A 125 -4.35 -5.32 -12.37
N HIS A 126 -4.59 -6.01 -13.48
CA HIS A 126 -5.40 -7.22 -13.50
C HIS A 126 -4.84 -8.30 -12.59
N GLU A 127 -3.53 -8.50 -12.60
CA GLU A 127 -2.87 -9.50 -11.76
C GLU A 127 -3.09 -9.20 -10.27
N TYR A 128 -2.88 -7.95 -9.85
CA TYR A 128 -3.07 -7.58 -8.45
C TYR A 128 -4.53 -7.61 -8.02
N ILE A 129 -5.45 -7.18 -8.88
CA ILE A 129 -6.88 -7.26 -8.60
C ILE A 129 -7.29 -8.71 -8.40
N ALA A 130 -6.82 -9.61 -9.26
CA ALA A 130 -7.10 -11.04 -9.13
C ALA A 130 -6.54 -11.63 -7.83
N ILE A 131 -5.30 -11.28 -7.48
CA ILE A 131 -4.67 -11.72 -6.23
C ILE A 131 -5.48 -11.25 -5.03
N LEU A 132 -5.87 -9.97 -5.02
CA LEU A 132 -6.65 -9.41 -3.92
C LEU A 132 -8.05 -10.04 -3.83
N ASN A 133 -8.67 -10.30 -4.97
CA ASN A 133 -9.99 -10.94 -5.00
C ASN A 133 -9.95 -12.36 -4.41
N LEU A 134 -8.85 -13.07 -4.60
CA LEU A 134 -8.66 -14.42 -4.04
C LEU A 134 -8.58 -14.43 -2.51
N LYS A 135 -8.30 -13.30 -1.87
CA LYS A 135 -8.24 -13.19 -0.41
C LYS A 135 -9.62 -13.19 0.24
N PHE A 136 -10.65 -13.07 -0.55
CA PHE A 136 -12.04 -13.09 -0.11
C PHE A 136 -12.75 -14.32 -0.68
#